data_c833d5ad17dc8a1d13fee69cb494bd9b
#
_entry.id   c833d5ad17dc8a1d13fee69cb494bd9b
#
_cell.length_a   1.000
_cell.length_b   1.000
_cell.length_c   1.000
_cell.angle_alpha   90.00
_cell.angle_beta   90.00
_cell.angle_gamma   90.00
#
_symmetry.space_group_name_H-M   'P 1'
#
loop_
_entity.id
_entity.type
_entity.pdbx_description
1 polymer ?
#
loop_
_entity_poly.entity_id
_entity_poly.type
_entity_poly.pdbx_seq_one_letter_code
_entity_poly.pdbx_strand_id
1 'polypeptide(L)'
;MQRVCFLLKVRADRLDEYRERHAAVWPEMLQALSATGWHNYSLFLREDGLLVGYVETEDFAAARAGMEATGINARWQAEMAPFFESLDGARPDEAMTPLTEVFHLA
;
A
#
# COMPACT_ATOMS: atom_id res chain seq x y z
N MET A 1 2.48 19.25 -1.85
CA MET A 1 2.05 17.85 -1.76
C MET A 1 3.26 16.96 -1.49
N GLN A 2 3.12 16.03 -0.58
CA GLN A 2 4.19 15.07 -0.27
C GLN A 2 4.26 13.99 -1.33
N ARG A 3 5.46 13.57 -1.70
CA ARG A 3 5.69 12.36 -2.48
C ARG A 3 6.27 11.32 -1.54
N VAL A 4 5.62 10.19 -1.41
CA VAL A 4 6.03 9.16 -0.45
C VAL A 4 6.29 7.86 -1.20
N CYS A 5 7.46 7.27 -0.97
CA CYS A 5 7.83 5.96 -1.47
C CYS A 5 8.04 5.05 -0.27
N PHE A 6 7.50 3.83 -0.32
CA PHE A 6 7.62 2.90 0.79
C PHE A 6 7.84 1.47 0.30
N LEU A 7 8.33 0.63 1.18
CA LEU A 7 8.63 -0.77 0.87
C LEU A 7 7.80 -1.72 1.72
N LEU A 8 7.43 -2.85 1.10
CA LEU A 8 6.85 -4.01 1.76
C LEU A 8 7.47 -5.25 1.12
N LYS A 9 7.23 -6.41 1.70
CA LYS A 9 7.75 -7.67 1.15
C LYS A 9 6.62 -8.68 0.98
N VAL A 10 6.31 -9.00 -0.28
CA VAL A 10 5.33 -10.03 -0.63
C VAL A 10 6.05 -11.38 -0.63
N ARG A 11 5.37 -12.42 -0.19
CA ARG A 11 5.91 -13.78 -0.20
C ARG A 11 6.19 -14.20 -1.64
N ALA A 12 7.41 -14.70 -1.89
CA ALA A 12 7.84 -15.07 -3.24
C ALA A 12 6.99 -16.19 -3.86
N ASP A 13 6.36 -17.02 -3.03
CA ASP A 13 5.49 -18.11 -3.50
C ASP A 13 4.05 -17.67 -3.75
N ARG A 14 3.73 -16.39 -3.56
CA ARG A 14 2.37 -15.86 -3.70
C ARG A 14 2.27 -14.68 -4.68
N LEU A 15 3.28 -14.46 -5.51
CA LEU A 15 3.34 -13.28 -6.40
C LEU A 15 2.20 -13.24 -7.41
N ASP A 16 1.87 -14.38 -8.03
CA ASP A 16 0.83 -14.42 -9.06
C ASP A 16 -0.55 -14.11 -8.47
N GLU A 17 -0.86 -14.67 -7.30
CA GLU A 17 -2.11 -14.39 -6.60
C GLU A 17 -2.19 -12.91 -6.19
N TYR A 18 -1.06 -12.34 -5.74
CA TYR A 18 -0.99 -10.93 -5.38
C TYR A 18 -1.33 -10.03 -6.57
N ARG A 19 -0.75 -10.34 -7.74
CA ARG A 19 -1.05 -9.60 -8.98
C ARG A 19 -2.52 -9.70 -9.36
N GLU A 20 -3.09 -10.90 -9.26
CA GLU A 20 -4.50 -11.12 -9.59
C GLU A 20 -5.43 -10.30 -8.70
N ARG A 21 -5.16 -10.23 -7.40
CA ARG A 21 -5.95 -9.44 -6.47
C ARG A 21 -5.89 -7.95 -6.82
N HIS A 22 -4.72 -7.47 -7.21
CA HIS A 22 -4.53 -6.05 -7.54
C HIS A 22 -4.99 -5.68 -8.94
N ALA A 23 -5.24 -6.65 -9.82
CA ALA A 23 -5.89 -6.40 -11.10
C ALA A 23 -7.38 -6.09 -10.94
N ALA A 24 -7.95 -6.42 -9.79
CA ALA A 24 -9.38 -6.27 -9.50
C ALA A 24 -9.60 -5.76 -8.08
N VAL A 25 -8.95 -4.63 -7.73
CA VAL A 25 -9.15 -3.98 -6.43
C VAL A 25 -10.62 -3.58 -6.29
N TRP A 26 -11.19 -3.83 -5.12
CA TRP A 26 -12.61 -3.54 -4.88
C TRP A 26 -12.93 -2.07 -5.13
N PRO A 27 -14.04 -1.77 -5.84
CA PRO A 27 -14.39 -0.37 -6.11
C PRO A 27 -14.53 0.50 -4.86
N GLU A 28 -15.09 -0.05 -3.77
CA GLU A 28 -15.21 0.68 -2.51
C GLU A 28 -13.84 1.02 -1.92
N MET A 29 -12.85 0.15 -2.11
CA MET A 29 -11.48 0.41 -1.66
C MET A 29 -10.85 1.54 -2.46
N LEU A 30 -11.06 1.56 -3.78
CA LEU A 30 -10.57 2.65 -4.63
C LEU A 30 -11.19 3.99 -4.24
N GLN A 31 -12.48 3.99 -3.94
CA GLN A 31 -13.18 5.20 -3.50
C GLN A 31 -12.64 5.69 -2.17
N ALA A 32 -12.39 4.78 -1.22
CA ALA A 32 -11.85 5.14 0.08
C ALA A 32 -10.45 5.75 -0.04
N LEU A 33 -9.60 5.17 -0.88
CA LEU A 33 -8.26 5.71 -1.12
C LEU A 33 -8.33 7.14 -1.65
N SER A 34 -9.16 7.38 -2.67
CA SER A 34 -9.33 8.72 -3.23
C SER A 34 -9.86 9.70 -2.18
N ALA A 35 -10.85 9.27 -1.41
CA ALA A 35 -11.50 10.14 -0.41
C ALA A 35 -10.57 10.50 0.74
N THR A 36 -9.58 9.67 1.05
CA THR A 36 -8.64 9.90 2.15
C THR A 36 -7.32 10.51 1.70
N GLY A 37 -7.22 10.92 0.44
CA GLY A 37 -6.10 11.72 -0.03
C GLY A 37 -4.95 10.95 -0.68
N TRP A 38 -5.20 9.73 -1.14
CA TRP A 38 -4.19 8.94 -1.86
C TRP A 38 -4.30 9.26 -3.35
N HIS A 39 -3.32 9.97 -3.89
CA HIS A 39 -3.29 10.40 -5.29
C HIS A 39 -2.07 9.84 -6.00
N ASN A 40 -2.20 9.54 -7.28
CA ASN A 40 -1.11 8.97 -8.08
C ASN A 40 -0.43 7.81 -7.35
N TYR A 41 -1.24 6.94 -6.75
CA TYR A 41 -0.77 5.83 -5.95
C TYR A 41 -0.50 4.63 -6.86
N SER A 42 0.74 4.18 -6.87
CA SER A 42 1.19 3.05 -7.69
C SER A 42 1.98 2.05 -6.85
N LEU A 43 1.82 0.78 -7.16
CA LEU A 43 2.58 -0.29 -6.55
C LEU A 43 3.38 -1.01 -7.63
N PHE A 44 4.65 -1.28 -7.35
CA PHE A 44 5.55 -1.98 -8.25
C PHE A 44 6.11 -3.21 -7.55
N LEU A 45 6.04 -4.36 -8.20
CA LEU A 45 6.42 -5.64 -7.61
C LEU A 45 7.64 -6.21 -8.33
N ARG A 46 8.70 -6.48 -7.56
CA ARG A 46 9.89 -7.16 -8.08
C ARG A 46 9.71 -8.68 -7.97
N GLU A 47 10.44 -9.44 -8.79
CA GLU A 47 10.32 -10.89 -8.86
C GLU A 47 10.65 -11.62 -7.55
N ASP A 48 11.46 -11.01 -6.70
CA ASP A 48 11.80 -11.58 -5.38
C ASP A 48 10.77 -11.22 -4.29
N GLY A 49 9.71 -10.47 -4.66
CA GLY A 49 8.65 -10.08 -3.73
C GLY A 49 8.79 -8.69 -3.14
N LEU A 50 9.88 -7.97 -3.44
CA LEU A 50 9.98 -6.59 -2.97
C LEU A 50 8.89 -5.76 -3.63
N LEU A 51 8.07 -5.11 -2.81
CA LEU A 51 6.99 -4.25 -3.25
C LEU A 51 7.37 -2.81 -2.98
N VAL A 52 7.34 -1.99 -4.02
CA VAL A 52 7.63 -0.56 -3.92
C VAL A 52 6.34 0.20 -4.16
N GLY A 53 5.94 1.02 -3.19
CA GLY A 53 4.76 1.87 -3.31
C GLY A 53 5.16 3.33 -3.49
N TYR A 54 4.39 4.05 -4.29
CA TYR A 54 4.55 5.48 -4.49
C TYR A 54 3.20 6.15 -4.39
N VAL A 55 3.12 7.23 -3.64
CA VAL A 55 1.87 7.98 -3.49
C VAL A 55 2.16 9.47 -3.35
N GLU A 56 1.24 10.29 -3.86
CA GLU A 56 1.24 11.73 -3.64
C GLU A 56 0.06 12.09 -2.76
N THR A 57 0.31 12.86 -1.70
CA THR A 57 -0.72 13.21 -0.74
C THR A 57 -0.36 14.52 -0.04
N GLU A 58 -1.36 15.23 0.45
CA GLU A 58 -1.14 16.45 1.23
C GLU A 58 -0.46 16.15 2.57
N ASP A 59 -0.86 15.05 3.21
CA ASP A 59 -0.33 14.65 4.51
C ASP A 59 -0.42 13.12 4.62
N PHE A 60 0.72 12.45 4.55
CA PHE A 60 0.75 11.00 4.55
C PHE A 60 0.22 10.39 5.86
N ALA A 61 0.55 11.02 6.99
CA ALA A 61 0.05 10.53 8.28
C ALA A 61 -1.48 10.63 8.34
N ALA A 62 -2.05 11.72 7.84
CA ALA A 62 -3.51 11.89 7.79
C ALA A 62 -4.15 10.92 6.80
N ALA A 63 -3.51 10.68 5.65
CA ALA A 63 -4.00 9.73 4.66
C ALA A 63 -4.04 8.31 5.23
N ARG A 64 -3.01 7.91 5.94
CA ARG A 64 -2.97 6.59 6.60
C ARG A 64 -4.03 6.49 7.68
N ALA A 65 -4.14 7.49 8.53
CA ALA A 65 -5.16 7.51 9.60
C ALA A 65 -6.57 7.45 9.03
N GLY A 66 -6.81 8.16 7.91
CA GLY A 66 -8.10 8.12 7.23
C GLY A 66 -8.47 6.73 6.75
N MET A 67 -7.53 6.00 6.17
CA MET A 67 -7.77 4.62 5.74
C MET A 67 -7.97 3.67 6.92
N GLU A 68 -7.19 3.84 7.98
CA GLU A 68 -7.34 3.01 9.19
C GLU A 68 -8.74 3.09 9.78
N ALA A 69 -9.43 4.21 9.61
CA ALA A 69 -10.77 4.41 10.13
C ALA A 69 -11.87 3.76 9.28
N THR A 70 -11.53 3.22 8.10
CA THR A 70 -12.54 2.66 7.20
C THR A 70 -12.70 1.14 7.39
N GLY A 71 -13.95 0.68 7.36
CA GLY A 71 -14.22 -0.77 7.42
C GLY A 71 -13.78 -1.50 6.16
N ILE A 72 -13.86 -0.85 4.99
CA ILE A 72 -13.44 -1.47 3.74
C ILE A 72 -11.93 -1.77 3.75
N ASN A 73 -11.12 -0.85 4.31
CA ASN A 73 -9.69 -1.08 4.41
C ASN A 73 -9.38 -2.22 5.39
N ALA A 74 -10.09 -2.30 6.50
CA ALA A 74 -9.90 -3.40 7.44
C ALA A 74 -10.11 -4.76 6.76
N ARG A 75 -11.14 -4.87 5.91
CA ARG A 75 -11.41 -6.10 5.16
C ARG A 75 -10.34 -6.38 4.12
N TRP A 76 -9.90 -5.34 3.40
CA TRP A 76 -8.85 -5.47 2.39
C TRP A 76 -7.52 -5.89 3.01
N GLN A 77 -7.14 -5.29 4.13
CA GLN A 77 -5.90 -5.64 4.81
C GLN A 77 -5.93 -7.08 5.34
N ALA A 78 -7.07 -7.54 5.84
CA ALA A 78 -7.23 -8.94 6.27
C ALA A 78 -7.09 -9.91 5.10
N GLU A 79 -7.62 -9.56 3.92
CA GLU A 79 -7.46 -10.36 2.70
C GLU A 79 -6.00 -10.41 2.25
N MET A 80 -5.27 -9.30 2.38
CA MET A 80 -3.92 -9.18 1.87
C MET A 80 -2.85 -9.70 2.83
N ALA A 81 -3.12 -9.73 4.13
CA ALA A 81 -2.12 -10.11 5.13
C ALA A 81 -1.40 -11.43 4.83
N PRO A 82 -2.08 -12.50 4.38
CA PRO A 82 -1.40 -13.76 4.08
C PRO A 82 -0.36 -13.70 2.96
N PHE A 83 -0.40 -12.65 2.13
CA PHE A 83 0.53 -12.51 1.01
C PHE A 83 1.87 -11.90 1.42
N PHE A 84 1.98 -11.35 2.62
CA PHE A 84 3.17 -10.61 3.05
C PHE A 84 4.04 -11.41 4.01
N GLU A 85 5.35 -11.10 3.98
CA GLU A 85 6.32 -11.62 4.95
C GLU A 85 6.49 -10.63 6.10
N SER A 86 6.91 -11.16 7.26
CA SER A 86 7.42 -10.36 8.39
C SER A 86 6.46 -9.29 8.93
N LEU A 87 5.16 -9.55 8.91
CA LEU A 87 4.18 -8.61 9.46
C LEU A 87 4.12 -8.64 10.99
N ASP A 88 4.51 -9.76 11.62
CA ASP A 88 4.51 -9.94 13.09
C ASP A 88 3.18 -9.54 13.74
N GLY A 89 2.06 -9.91 13.10
CA GLY A 89 0.72 -9.59 13.58
C GLY A 89 0.21 -8.20 13.18
N ALA A 90 1.04 -7.36 12.55
CA ALA A 90 0.61 -6.06 12.06
C ALA A 90 -0.16 -6.20 10.74
N ARG A 91 -0.98 -5.20 10.43
CA ARG A 91 -1.62 -5.12 9.12
C ARG A 91 -0.58 -4.68 8.06
N PRO A 92 -0.74 -5.08 6.78
CA PRO A 92 0.20 -4.64 5.74
C PRO A 92 0.38 -3.12 5.67
N ASP A 93 -0.70 -2.35 5.83
CA ASP A 93 -0.61 -0.89 5.78
C ASP A 93 0.13 -0.28 6.99
N GLU A 94 0.21 -1.00 8.10
CA GLU A 94 1.00 -0.60 9.26
C GLU A 94 2.50 -0.91 9.05
N ALA A 95 2.81 -1.85 8.19
CA ALA A 95 4.19 -2.30 7.94
C ALA A 95 4.88 -1.52 6.83
N MET A 96 4.22 -0.54 6.22
CA MET A 96 4.82 0.31 5.20
C MET A 96 6.01 1.07 5.78
N THR A 97 7.19 0.90 5.15
CA THR A 97 8.43 1.54 5.59
C THR A 97 8.78 2.67 4.62
N PRO A 98 8.51 3.94 4.99
CA PRO A 98 8.81 5.06 4.10
C PRO A 98 10.30 5.22 3.86
N LEU A 99 10.64 5.62 2.64
CA LEU A 99 12.01 5.92 2.26
C LEU A 99 12.23 7.43 2.28
N THR A 100 13.48 7.83 2.54
CA THR A 100 13.86 9.24 2.50
C THR A 100 14.09 9.65 1.06
N GLU A 101 13.38 10.69 0.59
CA GLU A 101 13.65 11.26 -0.72
C GLU A 101 14.96 12.03 -0.67
N VAL A 102 15.91 11.69 -1.53
CA VAL A 102 17.23 12.35 -1.55
C VAL A 102 17.42 13.25 -2.76
N PHE A 103 16.54 13.17 -3.76
CA PHE A 103 16.63 14.00 -4.96
C PHE A 103 15.29 14.01 -5.68
N HIS A 104 14.94 15.17 -6.22
CA HIS A 104 13.76 15.32 -7.08
C HIS A 104 14.02 16.42 -8.11
N LEU A 105 13.70 16.15 -9.36
CA LEU A 105 13.70 17.14 -10.43
C LEU A 105 12.27 17.32 -10.92
N ALA A 106 11.77 18.56 -10.83
CA ALA A 106 10.43 18.89 -11.32
C ALA A 106 10.39 18.96 -12.85
#